data_e5df0864fd820f9c370ca0f606bb9912
#
_entry.id   e5df0864fd820f9c370ca0f606bb9912
#
_cell.length_a   1.000
_cell.length_b   1.000
_cell.length_c   1.000
_cell.angle_alpha   90.00
_cell.angle_beta   90.00
_cell.angle_gamma   90.00
#
_symmetry.space_group_name_H-M   'P 1'
#
loop_
_entity.id
_entity.type
_entity.pdbx_description
1 polymer ?
#
loop_
_entity_poly.entity_id
_entity_poly.type
_entity_poly.pdbx_seq_one_letter_code
_entity_poly.pdbx_strand_id
1 'polypeptide(L)'
;VESGEYFHRHQKSFNPAQRVDRDLLDNLQATCEKLEAISVSRRKIPVNVLDALLCRLVFTCYLFDREVIGESYLDALGIRDAAHLRDVLAIQPRSKAKSSLYKLFEKLRKDFNGDLFSDDLKAEADWVLDDHIKTLSDFFHGTLVRSGQGSFWLYDFAFIPIETISAIYERFLKEADEKVGAFYTPRFLAEVVLDMALADTPTLLGKRSLDPACGSGIFLVGLFNRIAEEWKQANPNARNDTKARELMRLLQTHLFGIDVKETACRITAFSLYLAYLDQLSPRGIQELQEKGRALPRLIVDGGNIQFADFFAKDVA
;
A
#
# COMPACT_ATOMS: atom_id res chain seq x y z
N VAL A 1 5.87 -24.08 -9.96
CA VAL A 1 6.30 -22.66 -9.99
C VAL A 1 7.23 -22.40 -8.79
N GLU A 2 6.87 -22.83 -7.59
CA GLU A 2 7.64 -22.63 -6.34
C GLU A 2 9.06 -23.22 -6.37
N SER A 3 9.28 -24.32 -7.10
CA SER A 3 10.61 -24.97 -7.22
C SER A 3 11.58 -24.22 -8.14
N GLY A 4 11.17 -23.18 -8.84
CA GLY A 4 11.97 -22.48 -9.86
C GLY A 4 12.23 -23.28 -11.14
N GLU A 5 11.81 -24.56 -11.18
CA GLU A 5 12.08 -25.46 -12.30
C GLU A 5 11.45 -25.00 -13.62
N TYR A 6 10.27 -24.38 -13.54
CA TYR A 6 9.61 -23.77 -14.70
C TYR A 6 10.43 -22.61 -15.25
N PHE A 7 10.99 -21.76 -14.39
CA PHE A 7 11.88 -20.66 -14.79
C PHE A 7 13.13 -21.20 -15.48
N HIS A 8 13.78 -22.22 -14.91
CA HIS A 8 14.98 -22.83 -15.50
C HIS A 8 14.72 -23.42 -16.89
N ARG A 9 13.57 -24.05 -17.09
CA ARG A 9 13.18 -24.62 -18.40
C ARG A 9 12.81 -23.58 -19.44
N HIS A 10 12.35 -22.38 -19.03
CA HIS A 10 11.81 -21.34 -19.89
C HIS A 10 12.53 -19.98 -19.77
N GLN A 11 13.82 -20.00 -19.40
CA GLN A 11 14.61 -18.78 -19.14
C GLN A 11 14.53 -17.74 -20.27
N LYS A 12 14.44 -18.19 -21.53
CA LYS A 12 14.33 -17.31 -22.71
C LYS A 12 12.99 -16.57 -22.78
N SER A 13 11.95 -17.07 -22.11
CA SER A 13 10.62 -16.46 -22.05
C SER A 13 10.48 -15.46 -20.89
N PHE A 14 11.46 -15.42 -19.99
CA PHE A 14 11.48 -14.49 -18.87
C PHE A 14 12.54 -13.41 -19.13
N ASN A 15 12.11 -12.29 -19.68
CA ASN A 15 13.00 -11.14 -19.85
C ASN A 15 12.95 -10.26 -18.58
N PRO A 16 14.05 -10.14 -17.83
CA PRO A 16 14.08 -9.29 -16.63
C PRO A 16 13.76 -7.81 -16.90
N ALA A 17 13.94 -7.35 -18.17
CA ALA A 17 13.61 -6.00 -18.57
C ALA A 17 12.11 -5.79 -18.86
N GLN A 18 11.33 -6.88 -18.94
CA GLN A 18 9.88 -6.86 -19.18
C GLN A 18 9.09 -7.35 -17.98
N ARG A 19 9.62 -7.15 -16.78
CA ARG A 19 8.89 -7.46 -15.55
C ARG A 19 7.78 -6.44 -15.31
N VAL A 20 6.59 -6.93 -15.05
CA VAL A 20 5.38 -6.11 -14.77
C VAL A 20 5.61 -5.13 -13.61
N ASP A 21 6.33 -5.55 -12.57
CA ASP A 21 6.67 -4.71 -11.43
C ASP A 21 7.58 -3.53 -11.80
N ARG A 22 8.53 -3.74 -12.71
CA ARG A 22 9.40 -2.67 -13.20
C ARG A 22 8.65 -1.68 -14.10
N ASP A 23 7.86 -2.19 -15.03
CA ASP A 23 7.03 -1.36 -15.90
C ASP A 23 6.03 -0.53 -15.10
N LEU A 24 5.43 -1.10 -14.06
CA LEU A 24 4.56 -0.37 -13.13
C LEU A 24 5.31 0.78 -12.44
N LEU A 25 6.49 0.52 -11.90
CA LEU A 25 7.32 1.54 -11.25
C LEU A 25 7.66 2.69 -12.20
N ASP A 26 8.10 2.37 -13.42
CA ASP A 26 8.49 3.38 -14.43
C ASP A 26 7.29 4.20 -14.91
N ASN A 27 6.12 3.57 -15.07
CA ASN A 27 4.89 4.26 -15.47
C ASN A 27 4.31 5.12 -14.34
N LEU A 28 4.37 4.66 -13.09
CA LEU A 28 3.98 5.44 -11.93
C LEU A 28 4.89 6.66 -11.77
N GLN A 29 6.19 6.51 -11.90
CA GLN A 29 7.12 7.63 -11.84
C GLN A 29 6.84 8.66 -12.92
N ALA A 30 6.67 8.23 -14.18
CA ALA A 30 6.31 9.15 -15.26
C ALA A 30 4.97 9.87 -15.02
N THR A 31 4.04 9.21 -14.31
CA THR A 31 2.76 9.80 -13.93
C THR A 31 2.95 10.85 -12.83
N CYS A 32 3.79 10.58 -11.82
CA CYS A 32 4.13 11.56 -10.77
C CYS A 32 4.76 12.81 -11.35
N GLU A 33 5.77 12.66 -12.21
CA GLU A 33 6.42 13.79 -12.89
C GLU A 33 5.39 14.67 -13.63
N LYS A 34 4.39 14.05 -14.28
CA LYS A 34 3.30 14.77 -14.95
C LYS A 34 2.38 15.47 -13.96
N LEU A 35 2.01 14.81 -12.86
CA LEU A 35 1.16 15.38 -11.83
C LEU A 35 1.85 16.58 -11.14
N GLU A 36 3.13 16.48 -10.83
CA GLU A 36 3.93 17.56 -10.27
C GLU A 36 4.11 18.75 -11.22
N ALA A 37 4.14 18.49 -12.53
CA ALA A 37 4.25 19.53 -13.55
C ALA A 37 2.96 20.35 -13.70
N ILE A 38 1.80 19.82 -13.26
CA ILE A 38 0.52 20.54 -13.33
C ILE A 38 0.56 21.72 -12.36
N SER A 39 0.36 22.92 -12.89
CA SER A 39 0.33 24.12 -12.09
C SER A 39 -0.72 25.10 -12.63
N VAL A 40 -1.45 25.73 -11.72
CA VAL A 40 -2.36 26.83 -12.05
C VAL A 40 -1.93 28.04 -11.23
N SER A 41 -1.73 29.18 -11.90
CA SER A 41 -1.28 30.44 -11.28
C SER A 41 0.00 30.26 -10.43
N ARG A 42 0.95 29.43 -10.90
CA ARG A 42 2.20 29.07 -10.22
C ARG A 42 2.02 28.24 -8.93
N ARG A 43 0.83 27.76 -8.64
CA ARG A 43 0.56 26.89 -7.52
C ARG A 43 0.68 25.43 -7.98
N LYS A 44 1.63 24.70 -7.41
CA LYS A 44 1.83 23.25 -7.61
C LYS A 44 1.27 22.48 -6.44
N ILE A 45 0.86 21.23 -6.68
CA ILE A 45 0.49 20.31 -5.60
C ILE A 45 1.72 20.06 -4.71
N PRO A 46 1.62 20.16 -3.37
CA PRO A 46 2.72 19.80 -2.48
C PRO A 46 3.05 18.32 -2.58
N VAL A 47 4.34 17.96 -2.50
CA VAL A 47 4.81 16.57 -2.64
C VAL A 47 4.13 15.65 -1.63
N ASN A 48 4.05 16.05 -0.37
CA ASN A 48 3.38 15.26 0.67
C ASN A 48 1.88 15.03 0.40
N VAL A 49 1.21 15.96 -0.26
CA VAL A 49 -0.20 15.82 -0.67
C VAL A 49 -0.32 14.84 -1.84
N LEU A 50 0.60 14.93 -2.81
CA LEU A 50 0.65 14.01 -3.93
C LEU A 50 0.94 12.58 -3.48
N ASP A 51 1.93 12.39 -2.61
CA ASP A 51 2.27 11.09 -2.04
C ASP A 51 1.09 10.47 -1.31
N ALA A 52 0.41 11.23 -0.46
CA ALA A 52 -0.77 10.78 0.26
C ALA A 52 -1.91 10.39 -0.71
N LEU A 53 -2.14 11.17 -1.77
CA LEU A 53 -3.12 10.85 -2.81
C LEU A 53 -2.79 9.54 -3.52
N LEU A 54 -1.54 9.35 -3.92
CA LEU A 54 -1.10 8.13 -4.61
C LEU A 54 -1.22 6.90 -3.71
N CYS A 55 -0.88 7.03 -2.41
CA CYS A 55 -1.10 5.99 -1.41
C CYS A 55 -2.54 5.51 -1.41
N ARG A 56 -3.47 6.45 -1.31
CA ARG A 56 -4.90 6.13 -1.26
C ARG A 56 -5.40 5.51 -2.56
N LEU A 57 -4.89 5.96 -3.71
CA LEU A 57 -5.25 5.40 -5.01
C LEU A 57 -4.79 3.95 -5.13
N VAL A 58 -3.53 3.65 -4.79
CA VAL A 58 -2.98 2.29 -4.82
C VAL A 58 -3.74 1.37 -3.85
N PHE A 59 -3.99 1.83 -2.63
CA PHE A 59 -4.78 1.07 -1.66
C PHE A 59 -6.21 0.80 -2.16
N THR A 60 -6.83 1.81 -2.76
CA THR A 60 -8.18 1.68 -3.31
C THR A 60 -8.21 0.67 -4.47
N CYS A 61 -7.22 0.70 -5.38
CA CYS A 61 -7.08 -0.31 -6.43
C CYS A 61 -6.90 -1.71 -5.85
N TYR A 62 -6.03 -1.86 -4.85
CA TYR A 62 -5.84 -3.14 -4.18
C TYR A 62 -7.15 -3.70 -3.62
N LEU A 63 -7.99 -2.85 -3.01
CA LEU A 63 -9.29 -3.29 -2.49
C LEU A 63 -10.26 -3.71 -3.60
N PHE A 64 -10.26 -3.01 -4.75
CA PHE A 64 -11.08 -3.39 -5.90
C PHE A 64 -10.59 -4.70 -6.53
N ASP A 65 -9.30 -4.82 -6.80
CA ASP A 65 -8.72 -5.98 -7.48
C ASP A 65 -8.79 -7.25 -6.60
N ARG A 66 -8.83 -7.08 -5.28
CA ARG A 66 -9.09 -8.16 -4.31
C ARG A 66 -10.57 -8.43 -4.06
N GLU A 67 -11.47 -7.79 -4.80
CA GLU A 67 -12.92 -7.91 -4.64
C GLU A 67 -13.45 -7.63 -3.22
N VAL A 68 -12.69 -6.82 -2.45
CA VAL A 68 -13.10 -6.37 -1.11
C VAL A 68 -14.21 -5.32 -1.24
N ILE A 69 -14.08 -4.44 -2.22
CA ILE A 69 -15.08 -3.45 -2.63
C ILE A 69 -15.34 -3.60 -4.13
N GLY A 70 -16.52 -3.20 -4.59
CA GLY A 70 -16.91 -3.32 -5.99
C GLY A 70 -18.09 -2.41 -6.32
N GLU A 71 -18.84 -2.75 -7.36
CA GLU A 71 -19.97 -1.98 -7.88
C GLU A 71 -20.99 -1.64 -6.79
N SER A 72 -21.42 -2.61 -5.97
CA SER A 72 -22.38 -2.38 -4.88
C SER A 72 -21.90 -1.37 -3.85
N TYR A 73 -20.57 -1.32 -3.60
CA TYR A 73 -19.98 -0.34 -2.70
C TYR A 73 -20.04 1.08 -3.29
N LEU A 74 -19.81 1.22 -4.59
CA LEU A 74 -19.93 2.48 -5.31
C LEU A 74 -21.39 2.94 -5.44
N ASP A 75 -22.31 2.02 -5.70
CA ASP A 75 -23.76 2.30 -5.78
C ASP A 75 -24.28 2.84 -4.45
N ALA A 76 -23.86 2.30 -3.32
CA ALA A 76 -24.22 2.80 -1.99
C ALA A 76 -23.75 4.25 -1.77
N LEU A 77 -22.76 4.72 -2.53
CA LEU A 77 -22.29 6.10 -2.55
C LEU A 77 -23.01 6.96 -3.60
N GLY A 78 -23.94 6.37 -4.40
CA GLY A 78 -24.58 7.04 -5.53
C GLY A 78 -23.63 7.27 -6.71
N ILE A 79 -22.53 6.50 -6.79
CA ILE A 79 -21.61 6.47 -7.93
C ILE A 79 -22.05 5.31 -8.80
N ARG A 80 -22.89 5.60 -9.79
CA ARG A 80 -23.49 4.61 -10.68
C ARG A 80 -22.64 4.39 -11.91
N ASP A 81 -22.81 3.24 -12.56
CA ASP A 81 -22.13 2.86 -13.80
C ASP A 81 -20.60 2.79 -13.64
N ALA A 82 -20.13 2.43 -12.43
CA ALA A 82 -18.74 2.27 -12.09
C ALA A 82 -18.55 0.97 -11.27
N ALA A 83 -17.64 0.13 -11.69
CA ALA A 83 -17.31 -1.12 -11.01
C ALA A 83 -15.90 -1.09 -10.40
N HIS A 84 -15.06 -0.11 -10.79
CA HIS A 84 -13.67 0.00 -10.37
C HIS A 84 -13.25 1.47 -10.22
N LEU A 85 -12.11 1.72 -9.56
CA LEU A 85 -11.54 3.06 -9.41
C LEU A 85 -11.34 3.78 -10.74
N ARG A 86 -10.89 3.06 -11.77
CA ARG A 86 -10.71 3.62 -13.12
C ARG A 86 -12.00 4.22 -13.69
N ASP A 87 -13.14 3.58 -13.43
CA ASP A 87 -14.43 4.07 -13.90
C ASP A 87 -14.84 5.36 -13.17
N VAL A 88 -14.54 5.42 -11.85
CA VAL A 88 -14.74 6.64 -11.05
C VAL A 88 -13.92 7.80 -11.60
N LEU A 89 -12.66 7.56 -11.97
CA LEU A 89 -11.77 8.57 -12.57
C LEU A 89 -12.19 8.97 -13.99
N ALA A 90 -12.93 8.12 -14.70
CA ALA A 90 -13.43 8.39 -16.07
C ALA A 90 -14.70 9.25 -16.10
N ILE A 91 -15.41 9.40 -14.99
CA ILE A 91 -16.68 10.17 -14.89
C ILE A 91 -16.51 11.57 -15.49
N GLN A 92 -17.53 12.01 -16.22
CA GLN A 92 -17.60 13.38 -16.77
C GLN A 92 -18.72 14.19 -16.09
N PRO A 93 -18.54 15.50 -15.86
CA PRO A 93 -17.28 16.27 -16.02
C PRO A 93 -16.21 15.87 -14.98
N ARG A 94 -14.97 16.25 -15.17
CA ARG A 94 -13.84 15.90 -14.27
C ARG A 94 -14.03 16.35 -12.83
N SER A 95 -14.72 17.47 -12.61
CA SER A 95 -15.12 17.92 -11.28
C SER A 95 -16.04 16.91 -10.57
N LYS A 96 -16.90 16.20 -11.31
CA LYS A 96 -17.75 15.13 -10.78
C LYS A 96 -16.90 13.89 -10.44
N ALA A 97 -15.94 13.51 -11.29
CA ALA A 97 -14.99 12.43 -11.00
C ALA A 97 -14.23 12.72 -9.69
N LYS A 98 -13.69 13.93 -9.54
CA LYS A 98 -13.01 14.40 -8.32
C LYS A 98 -13.93 14.28 -7.09
N SER A 99 -15.14 14.81 -7.17
CA SER A 99 -16.11 14.73 -6.08
C SER A 99 -16.43 13.28 -5.70
N SER A 100 -16.61 12.40 -6.70
CA SER A 100 -16.87 10.98 -6.49
C SER A 100 -15.66 10.27 -5.84
N LEU A 101 -14.44 10.58 -6.27
CA LEU A 101 -13.21 10.04 -5.70
C LEU A 101 -13.09 10.39 -4.20
N TYR A 102 -13.28 11.67 -3.84
CA TYR A 102 -13.16 12.08 -2.45
C TYR A 102 -14.32 11.56 -1.59
N LYS A 103 -15.51 11.36 -2.17
CA LYS A 103 -16.62 10.69 -1.50
C LYS A 103 -16.28 9.22 -1.21
N LEU A 104 -15.61 8.54 -2.14
CA LEU A 104 -15.10 7.20 -1.95
C LEU A 104 -14.04 7.16 -0.84
N PHE A 105 -13.06 8.07 -0.83
CA PHE A 105 -12.03 8.16 0.21
C PHE A 105 -12.64 8.42 1.60
N GLU A 106 -13.64 9.28 1.72
CA GLU A 106 -14.34 9.50 3.00
C GLU A 106 -15.06 8.25 3.50
N LYS A 107 -15.62 7.45 2.60
CA LYS A 107 -16.22 6.17 2.96
C LYS A 107 -15.17 5.16 3.41
N LEU A 108 -14.07 5.03 2.64
CA LEU A 108 -12.95 4.17 3.00
C LEU A 108 -12.33 4.56 4.35
N ARG A 109 -12.21 5.86 4.63
CA ARG A 109 -11.77 6.36 5.93
C ARG A 109 -12.64 5.84 7.08
N LYS A 110 -13.96 5.82 6.91
CA LYS A 110 -14.89 5.32 7.91
C LYS A 110 -14.82 3.81 8.08
N ASP A 111 -14.67 3.09 6.98
CA ASP A 111 -14.73 1.62 6.98
C ASP A 111 -13.40 0.99 7.41
N PHE A 112 -12.26 1.62 7.05
CA PHE A 112 -10.94 1.07 7.34
C PHE A 112 -10.19 1.81 8.45
N ASN A 113 -10.58 3.07 8.78
CA ASN A 113 -10.06 3.89 9.90
C ASN A 113 -8.54 3.81 10.11
N GLY A 114 -7.77 3.67 9.02
CA GLY A 114 -6.32 3.59 9.08
C GLY A 114 -5.64 4.95 8.99
N ASP A 115 -4.36 5.00 9.31
CA ASP A 115 -3.52 6.20 9.22
C ASP A 115 -3.44 6.77 7.80
N LEU A 116 -3.70 5.93 6.80
CA LEU A 116 -3.71 6.29 5.38
C LEU A 116 -4.75 7.37 5.02
N PHE A 117 -5.87 7.41 5.75
CA PHE A 117 -6.98 8.36 5.54
C PHE A 117 -7.11 9.36 6.69
N SER A 118 -6.10 9.49 7.55
CA SER A 118 -6.14 10.39 8.72
C SER A 118 -6.02 11.87 8.35
N ASP A 119 -5.47 12.19 7.18
CA ASP A 119 -5.27 13.56 6.72
C ASP A 119 -6.61 14.26 6.40
N ASP A 120 -6.55 15.60 6.31
CA ASP A 120 -7.71 16.40 5.88
C ASP A 120 -7.95 16.26 4.37
N LEU A 121 -8.87 15.34 4.02
CA LEU A 121 -9.25 15.06 2.64
C LEU A 121 -9.85 16.27 1.92
N LYS A 122 -10.43 17.24 2.64
CA LYS A 122 -10.95 18.47 2.03
C LYS A 122 -9.82 19.39 1.62
N ALA A 123 -8.86 19.61 2.53
CA ALA A 123 -7.67 20.40 2.23
C ALA A 123 -6.86 19.78 1.07
N GLU A 124 -6.75 18.45 1.01
CA GLU A 124 -6.14 17.75 -0.11
C GLU A 124 -6.91 17.98 -1.42
N ALA A 125 -8.23 17.86 -1.39
CA ALA A 125 -9.07 18.07 -2.57
C ALA A 125 -8.89 19.46 -3.18
N ASP A 126 -8.59 20.48 -2.38
CA ASP A 126 -8.35 21.85 -2.88
C ASP A 126 -7.07 21.96 -3.73
N TRP A 127 -6.11 21.04 -3.53
CA TRP A 127 -4.89 20.98 -4.35
C TRP A 127 -5.07 20.18 -5.63
N VAL A 128 -6.03 19.25 -5.69
CA VAL A 128 -6.26 18.37 -6.83
C VAL A 128 -7.14 19.06 -7.86
N LEU A 129 -6.57 19.35 -9.02
CA LEU A 129 -7.24 19.99 -10.15
C LEU A 129 -7.84 18.97 -11.11
N ASP A 130 -8.69 19.41 -12.03
CA ASP A 130 -9.28 18.55 -13.08
C ASP A 130 -8.21 17.90 -13.98
N ASP A 131 -7.09 18.59 -14.20
CA ASP A 131 -5.95 18.05 -14.97
C ASP A 131 -5.23 16.93 -14.22
N HIS A 132 -5.17 16.96 -12.88
CA HIS A 132 -4.69 15.83 -12.08
C HIS A 132 -5.62 14.63 -12.25
N ILE A 133 -6.93 14.82 -12.17
CA ILE A 133 -7.93 13.74 -12.38
C ILE A 133 -7.81 13.17 -13.80
N LYS A 134 -7.60 14.02 -14.81
CA LYS A 134 -7.36 13.57 -16.18
C LYS A 134 -6.11 12.71 -16.28
N THR A 135 -4.98 13.16 -15.73
CA THR A 135 -3.72 12.44 -15.75
C THR A 135 -3.82 11.08 -15.05
N LEU A 136 -4.49 11.03 -13.89
CA LEU A 136 -4.78 9.79 -13.19
C LEU A 136 -5.69 8.86 -14.02
N SER A 137 -6.76 9.39 -14.61
CA SER A 137 -7.64 8.63 -15.50
C SER A 137 -6.85 8.04 -16.68
N ASP A 138 -5.99 8.84 -17.32
CA ASP A 138 -5.16 8.40 -18.43
C ASP A 138 -4.17 7.29 -18.00
N PHE A 139 -3.61 7.38 -16.79
CA PHE A 139 -2.76 6.33 -16.22
C PHE A 139 -3.55 5.03 -16.01
N PHE A 140 -4.68 5.10 -15.31
CA PHE A 140 -5.50 3.92 -14.99
C PHE A 140 -6.20 3.29 -16.20
N HIS A 141 -6.24 3.98 -17.34
CA HIS A 141 -6.70 3.43 -18.62
C HIS A 141 -5.55 3.02 -19.56
N GLY A 142 -4.29 3.08 -19.10
CA GLY A 142 -3.14 2.67 -19.88
C GLY A 142 -2.77 3.59 -21.03
N THR A 143 -3.30 4.81 -21.09
CA THR A 143 -3.00 5.78 -22.15
C THR A 143 -1.67 6.53 -21.95
N LEU A 144 -1.08 6.43 -20.76
CA LEU A 144 0.20 7.06 -20.38
C LEU A 144 1.41 6.12 -20.46
N VAL A 145 1.31 4.99 -21.16
CA VAL A 145 2.38 3.98 -21.20
C VAL A 145 3.52 4.44 -22.11
N ARG A 146 4.76 4.46 -21.60
CA ARG A 146 5.98 4.79 -22.38
C ARG A 146 6.24 3.82 -23.54
N SER A 147 5.71 2.60 -23.49
CA SER A 147 6.06 1.51 -24.41
C SER A 147 5.28 1.49 -25.73
N GLY A 148 4.39 2.45 -26.01
CA GLY A 148 3.63 2.50 -27.28
C GLY A 148 2.69 1.31 -27.54
N GLN A 149 2.55 0.38 -26.62
CA GLN A 149 1.58 -0.70 -26.69
C GLN A 149 0.22 -0.23 -26.18
N GLY A 150 -0.78 -0.33 -27.05
CA GLY A 150 -2.12 0.19 -26.80
C GLY A 150 -2.80 -0.45 -25.59
N SER A 151 -3.40 0.40 -24.84
CA SER A 151 -4.54 0.31 -23.94
C SER A 151 -4.99 -1.08 -23.48
N PHE A 152 -4.22 -1.71 -22.59
CA PHE A 152 -4.75 -2.61 -21.61
C PHE A 152 -4.22 -2.18 -20.24
N TRP A 153 -5.13 -2.02 -19.25
CA TRP A 153 -4.72 -1.94 -17.85
C TRP A 153 -3.97 -3.23 -17.53
N LEU A 154 -2.65 -3.12 -17.42
CA LEU A 154 -1.74 -4.27 -17.30
C LEU A 154 -1.52 -4.70 -15.85
N TYR A 155 -2.01 -3.91 -14.88
CA TYR A 155 -1.69 -4.09 -13.48
C TYR A 155 -2.92 -4.54 -12.71
N ASP A 156 -2.82 -5.74 -12.15
CA ASP A 156 -3.76 -6.27 -11.17
C ASP A 156 -3.07 -6.24 -9.81
N PHE A 157 -3.49 -5.29 -8.97
CA PHE A 157 -2.89 -5.09 -7.66
C PHE A 157 -3.12 -6.25 -6.69
N ALA A 158 -4.05 -7.18 -7.00
CA ALA A 158 -4.20 -8.41 -6.24
C ALA A 158 -3.00 -9.35 -6.38
N PHE A 159 -2.26 -9.26 -7.49
CA PHE A 159 -1.10 -10.10 -7.79
C PHE A 159 0.24 -9.36 -7.70
N ILE A 160 0.22 -8.03 -7.47
CA ILE A 160 1.44 -7.26 -7.27
C ILE A 160 1.94 -7.51 -5.84
N PRO A 161 3.19 -7.97 -5.67
CA PRO A 161 3.76 -8.16 -4.34
C PRO A 161 3.72 -6.86 -3.52
N ILE A 162 3.40 -6.96 -2.24
CA ILE A 162 3.31 -5.81 -1.32
C ILE A 162 4.63 -5.04 -1.29
N GLU A 163 5.73 -5.75 -1.41
CA GLU A 163 7.08 -5.17 -1.46
C GLU A 163 7.30 -4.30 -2.70
N THR A 164 6.65 -4.65 -3.82
CA THR A 164 6.65 -3.79 -5.02
C THR A 164 5.87 -2.51 -4.78
N ILE A 165 4.73 -2.60 -4.09
CA ILE A 165 3.94 -1.43 -3.69
C ILE A 165 4.76 -0.54 -2.75
N SER A 166 5.48 -1.11 -1.78
CA SER A 166 6.39 -0.39 -0.90
C SER A 166 7.53 0.28 -1.67
N ALA A 167 8.11 -0.42 -2.67
CA ALA A 167 9.17 0.12 -3.52
C ALA A 167 8.70 1.29 -4.40
N ILE A 168 7.42 1.33 -4.79
CA ILE A 168 6.80 2.47 -5.48
C ILE A 168 6.97 3.73 -4.63
N TYR A 169 6.63 3.64 -3.35
CA TYR A 169 6.72 4.76 -2.42
C TYR A 169 8.15 5.21 -2.17
N GLU A 170 9.04 4.27 -1.94
CA GLU A 170 10.46 4.60 -1.74
C GLU A 170 11.06 5.33 -2.93
N ARG A 171 10.63 4.98 -4.14
CA ARG A 171 11.13 5.63 -5.35
C ARG A 171 10.66 7.09 -5.44
N PHE A 172 9.41 7.38 -5.04
CA PHE A 172 8.89 8.74 -5.01
C PHE A 172 9.56 9.60 -3.94
N LEU A 173 9.84 9.02 -2.76
CA LEU A 173 10.52 9.73 -1.68
C LEU A 173 11.99 10.01 -1.97
N LYS A 174 12.67 9.22 -2.81
CA LYS A 174 14.09 9.43 -3.15
C LYS A 174 14.35 10.72 -3.91
N GLU A 175 13.46 11.13 -4.80
CA GLU A 175 13.62 12.35 -5.57
C GLU A 175 13.48 13.63 -4.72
N ALA A 176 12.73 13.56 -3.62
CA ALA A 176 12.63 14.70 -2.68
C ALA A 176 13.85 14.86 -1.76
N ASP A 177 14.68 13.80 -1.59
CA ASP A 177 15.73 13.74 -0.57
C ASP A 177 17.05 13.10 -1.06
N GLU A 178 17.50 13.44 -2.27
CA GLU A 178 18.82 12.96 -2.81
C GLU A 178 20.02 13.20 -1.87
N LYS A 179 19.86 14.01 -0.81
CA LYS A 179 20.91 14.33 0.15
C LYS A 179 20.99 13.43 1.37
N VAL A 180 20.01 12.56 1.61
CA VAL A 180 19.98 11.69 2.79
C VAL A 180 19.84 10.24 2.34
N GLY A 181 20.97 9.53 2.25
CA GLY A 181 21.16 8.16 1.78
C GLY A 181 20.16 7.11 2.30
N ALA A 182 18.90 7.18 1.87
CA ALA A 182 17.94 6.13 2.09
C ALA A 182 18.21 5.00 1.08
N PHE A 183 18.62 3.84 1.55
CA PHE A 183 18.90 2.65 0.74
C PHE A 183 17.77 1.65 0.89
N TYR A 184 17.19 1.23 -0.22
CA TYR A 184 16.22 0.15 -0.26
C TYR A 184 16.91 -1.21 -0.04
N THR A 185 16.38 -2.00 0.87
CA THR A 185 16.82 -3.39 1.06
C THR A 185 16.03 -4.29 0.11
N PRO A 186 16.67 -4.93 -0.88
CA PRO A 186 15.97 -5.87 -1.76
C PRO A 186 15.34 -7.01 -0.97
N ARG A 187 14.15 -7.46 -1.39
CA ARG A 187 13.39 -8.52 -0.70
C ARG A 187 14.24 -9.75 -0.40
N PHE A 188 14.98 -10.26 -1.39
CA PHE A 188 15.80 -11.45 -1.20
C PHE A 188 16.83 -11.28 -0.09
N LEU A 189 17.39 -10.07 0.07
CA LEU A 189 18.35 -9.77 1.12
C LEU A 189 17.65 -9.68 2.49
N ALA A 190 16.47 -9.05 2.53
CA ALA A 190 15.67 -9.01 3.76
C ALA A 190 15.28 -10.41 4.24
N GLU A 191 14.90 -11.30 3.34
CA GLU A 191 14.60 -12.71 3.67
C GLU A 191 15.82 -13.44 4.24
N VAL A 192 17.01 -13.29 3.60
CA VAL A 192 18.27 -13.91 4.10
C VAL A 192 18.61 -13.38 5.49
N VAL A 193 18.50 -12.07 5.71
CA VAL A 193 18.77 -11.46 7.03
C VAL A 193 17.81 -11.98 8.08
N LEU A 194 16.50 -12.08 7.75
CA LEU A 194 15.51 -12.63 8.66
C LEU A 194 15.77 -14.12 8.96
N ASP A 195 16.14 -14.92 7.96
CA ASP A 195 16.50 -16.33 8.16
C ASP A 195 17.67 -16.48 9.11
N MET A 196 18.71 -15.66 8.94
CA MET A 196 19.88 -15.66 9.82
C MET A 196 19.53 -15.16 11.23
N ALA A 197 18.77 -14.07 11.35
CA ALA A 197 18.42 -13.50 12.65
C ALA A 197 17.49 -14.41 13.47
N LEU A 198 16.69 -15.23 12.80
CA LEU A 198 15.71 -16.11 13.42
C LEU A 198 16.15 -17.58 13.52
N ALA A 199 17.37 -17.91 13.06
CA ALA A 199 17.89 -19.29 13.00
C ALA A 199 17.75 -20.05 14.33
N ASP A 200 17.98 -19.37 15.46
CA ASP A 200 17.90 -19.94 16.80
C ASP A 200 16.57 -19.64 17.52
N THR A 201 15.57 -19.15 16.77
CA THR A 201 14.25 -18.76 17.33
C THR A 201 13.21 -19.82 16.94
N PRO A 202 12.87 -20.76 17.84
CA PRO A 202 11.97 -21.89 17.49
C PRO A 202 10.53 -21.48 17.26
N THR A 203 10.10 -20.32 17.77
CA THR A 203 8.78 -19.75 17.58
C THR A 203 8.81 -18.22 17.68
N LEU A 204 8.05 -17.58 16.80
CA LEU A 204 7.82 -16.12 16.83
C LEU A 204 6.58 -15.75 17.65
N LEU A 205 5.69 -16.71 17.90
CA LEU A 205 4.51 -16.49 18.72
C LEU A 205 4.93 -16.14 20.16
N GLY A 206 4.46 -14.96 20.63
CA GLY A 206 4.82 -14.42 21.95
C GLY A 206 6.15 -13.63 21.99
N LYS A 207 6.88 -13.54 20.87
CA LYS A 207 8.06 -12.67 20.77
C LYS A 207 7.67 -11.28 20.29
N ARG A 208 8.41 -10.27 20.73
CA ARG A 208 8.30 -8.88 20.26
C ARG A 208 9.53 -8.56 19.43
N SER A 209 9.31 -7.95 18.28
CA SER A 209 10.37 -7.56 17.34
C SER A 209 10.35 -6.07 17.11
N LEU A 210 11.51 -5.45 17.09
CA LEU A 210 11.69 -4.03 16.81
C LEU A 210 12.64 -3.87 15.62
N ASP A 211 12.21 -3.07 14.65
CA ASP A 211 13.07 -2.52 13.61
C ASP A 211 13.34 -1.04 13.92
N PRO A 212 14.56 -0.67 14.36
CA PRO A 212 14.87 0.68 14.80
C PRO A 212 15.12 1.67 13.66
N ALA A 213 15.07 1.23 12.41
CA ALA A 213 15.23 2.02 11.19
C ALA A 213 14.34 1.42 10.08
N CYS A 214 13.03 1.37 10.33
CA CYS A 214 12.11 0.49 9.60
C CYS A 214 11.92 0.84 8.11
N GLY A 215 12.26 2.06 7.67
CA GLY A 215 12.15 2.45 6.26
C GLY A 215 10.76 2.22 5.70
N SER A 216 10.64 1.39 4.68
CA SER A 216 9.37 0.96 4.08
C SER A 216 8.71 -0.24 4.79
N GLY A 217 9.34 -0.77 5.84
CA GLY A 217 8.81 -1.88 6.64
C GLY A 217 9.08 -3.27 6.09
N ILE A 218 10.03 -3.45 5.18
CA ILE A 218 10.27 -4.75 4.53
C ILE A 218 10.56 -5.87 5.53
N PHE A 219 11.36 -5.60 6.57
CA PHE A 219 11.64 -6.58 7.63
C PHE A 219 10.40 -6.86 8.48
N LEU A 220 9.62 -5.83 8.82
CA LEU A 220 8.40 -5.97 9.60
C LEU A 220 7.32 -6.73 8.83
N VAL A 221 7.18 -6.50 7.52
CA VAL A 221 6.29 -7.28 6.65
C VAL A 221 6.72 -8.73 6.60
N GLY A 222 8.01 -9.01 6.40
CA GLY A 222 8.56 -10.37 6.41
C GLY A 222 8.34 -11.09 7.74
N LEU A 223 8.54 -10.40 8.86
CA LEU A 223 8.25 -10.92 10.20
C LEU A 223 6.75 -11.18 10.41
N PHE A 224 5.90 -10.24 10.01
CA PHE A 224 4.45 -10.41 10.11
C PHE A 224 3.97 -11.64 9.34
N ASN A 225 4.43 -11.82 8.11
CA ASN A 225 4.05 -12.97 7.29
C ASN A 225 4.45 -14.29 7.96
N ARG A 226 5.64 -14.37 8.55
CA ARG A 226 6.11 -15.57 9.29
C ARG A 226 5.29 -15.82 10.54
N ILE A 227 5.01 -14.78 11.33
CA ILE A 227 4.14 -14.89 12.53
C ILE A 227 2.73 -15.33 12.13
N ALA A 228 2.17 -14.76 11.07
CA ALA A 228 0.84 -15.10 10.59
C ALA A 228 0.76 -16.55 10.11
N GLU A 229 1.79 -17.02 9.41
CA GLU A 229 1.85 -18.41 8.94
C GLU A 229 1.98 -19.38 10.10
N GLU A 230 2.86 -19.12 11.06
CA GLU A 230 3.02 -19.92 12.28
C GLU A 230 1.70 -20.01 13.07
N TRP A 231 1.02 -18.86 13.22
CA TRP A 231 -0.26 -18.84 13.91
C TRP A 231 -1.33 -19.65 13.17
N LYS A 232 -1.39 -19.56 11.83
CA LYS A 232 -2.34 -20.34 11.01
C LYS A 232 -2.07 -21.83 11.11
N GLN A 233 -0.80 -22.25 11.10
CA GLN A 233 -0.42 -23.67 11.28
C GLN A 233 -0.83 -24.18 12.66
N ALA A 234 -0.66 -23.38 13.70
CA ALA A 234 -1.10 -23.73 15.05
C ALA A 234 -2.64 -23.72 15.21
N ASN A 235 -3.38 -23.04 14.33
CA ASN A 235 -4.82 -22.87 14.43
C ASN A 235 -5.55 -23.15 13.08
N PRO A 236 -5.42 -24.36 12.50
CA PRO A 236 -5.89 -24.64 11.14
C PRO A 236 -7.41 -24.52 10.98
N ASN A 237 -8.16 -24.71 12.06
CA ASN A 237 -9.62 -24.65 12.07
C ASN A 237 -10.19 -23.32 12.60
N ALA A 238 -9.36 -22.30 12.72
CA ALA A 238 -9.81 -21.00 13.22
C ALA A 238 -10.80 -20.35 12.26
N ARG A 239 -11.88 -19.81 12.81
CA ARG A 239 -12.88 -19.05 12.03
C ARG A 239 -12.27 -17.75 11.52
N ASN A 240 -12.78 -17.24 10.40
CA ASN A 240 -12.28 -16.02 9.76
C ASN A 240 -12.22 -14.83 10.72
N ASP A 241 -13.24 -14.62 11.55
CA ASP A 241 -13.27 -13.51 12.50
C ASP A 241 -12.24 -13.67 13.63
N THR A 242 -11.99 -14.89 14.09
CA THR A 242 -10.94 -15.19 15.06
C THR A 242 -9.57 -14.97 14.45
N LYS A 243 -9.34 -15.48 13.24
CA LYS A 243 -8.11 -15.28 12.48
C LYS A 243 -7.82 -13.79 12.31
N ALA A 244 -8.78 -13.03 11.81
CA ALA A 244 -8.61 -11.60 11.57
C ALA A 244 -8.27 -10.84 12.88
N ARG A 245 -8.99 -11.13 13.97
CA ARG A 245 -8.74 -10.50 15.28
C ARG A 245 -7.37 -10.83 15.84
N GLU A 246 -6.96 -12.10 15.78
CA GLU A 246 -5.68 -12.52 16.34
C GLU A 246 -4.50 -12.03 15.49
N LEU A 247 -4.58 -12.06 14.16
CA LEU A 247 -3.54 -11.48 13.31
C LEU A 247 -3.41 -9.96 13.50
N MET A 248 -4.53 -9.25 13.69
CA MET A 248 -4.50 -7.83 14.05
C MET A 248 -3.83 -7.60 15.40
N ARG A 249 -4.15 -8.41 16.42
CA ARG A 249 -3.52 -8.33 17.74
C ARG A 249 -2.00 -8.57 17.64
N LEU A 250 -1.58 -9.60 16.89
CA LEU A 250 -0.17 -9.90 16.68
C LEU A 250 0.55 -8.74 15.99
N LEU A 251 -0.06 -8.15 14.96
CA LEU A 251 0.47 -6.99 14.26
C LEU A 251 0.73 -5.82 15.23
N GLN A 252 -0.23 -5.52 16.10
CA GLN A 252 -0.13 -4.37 17.01
C GLN A 252 0.79 -4.59 18.20
N THR A 253 0.92 -5.85 18.66
CA THR A 253 1.58 -6.13 19.95
C THR A 253 2.93 -6.82 19.83
N HIS A 254 3.29 -7.34 18.63
CA HIS A 254 4.53 -8.09 18.45
C HIS A 254 5.52 -7.38 17.52
N LEU A 255 5.07 -6.45 16.69
CA LEU A 255 5.91 -5.74 15.73
C LEU A 255 5.98 -4.26 16.09
N PHE A 256 7.20 -3.73 16.11
CA PHE A 256 7.47 -2.34 16.41
C PHE A 256 8.45 -1.78 15.38
N GLY A 257 8.21 -0.56 14.93
CA GLY A 257 9.08 0.13 13.99
C GLY A 257 9.35 1.55 14.43
N ILE A 258 10.56 2.02 14.21
CA ILE A 258 10.96 3.41 14.43
C ILE A 258 11.66 3.90 13.17
N ASP A 259 11.41 5.13 12.76
CA ASP A 259 12.16 5.80 11.72
C ASP A 259 12.22 7.31 11.98
N VAL A 260 13.31 7.94 11.56
CA VAL A 260 13.51 9.39 11.64
C VAL A 260 12.74 10.17 10.58
N LYS A 261 12.06 9.47 9.66
CA LYS A 261 11.23 10.06 8.61
C LYS A 261 9.78 9.67 8.82
N GLU A 262 8.91 10.65 8.98
CA GLU A 262 7.46 10.43 9.12
C GLU A 262 6.90 9.68 7.90
N THR A 263 7.38 10.01 6.70
CA THR A 263 6.96 9.36 5.45
C THR A 263 7.31 7.87 5.44
N ALA A 264 8.48 7.48 5.95
CA ALA A 264 8.87 6.08 6.08
C ALA A 264 7.93 5.33 7.04
N CYS A 265 7.58 5.92 8.18
CA CYS A 265 6.59 5.35 9.10
C CYS A 265 5.23 5.15 8.43
N ARG A 266 4.76 6.12 7.64
CA ARG A 266 3.49 6.01 6.89
C ARG A 266 3.53 4.87 5.88
N ILE A 267 4.65 4.67 5.17
CA ILE A 267 4.84 3.57 4.22
C ILE A 267 4.87 2.23 4.96
N THR A 268 5.60 2.15 6.07
CA THR A 268 5.65 0.94 6.91
C THR A 268 4.25 0.56 7.37
N ALA A 269 3.46 1.50 7.90
CA ALA A 269 2.08 1.23 8.31
C ALA A 269 1.22 0.75 7.13
N PHE A 270 1.36 1.38 5.97
CA PHE A 270 0.66 0.98 4.76
C PHE A 270 1.03 -0.45 4.32
N SER A 271 2.32 -0.76 4.27
CA SER A 271 2.82 -2.10 3.91
C SER A 271 2.29 -3.17 4.86
N LEU A 272 2.25 -2.86 6.16
CA LEU A 272 1.69 -3.76 7.18
C LEU A 272 0.17 -3.92 7.06
N TYR A 273 -0.58 -2.87 6.67
CA TYR A 273 -2.01 -3.01 6.38
C TYR A 273 -2.26 -3.94 5.20
N LEU A 274 -1.51 -3.78 4.12
CA LEU A 274 -1.63 -4.66 2.97
C LEU A 274 -1.25 -6.10 3.33
N ALA A 275 -0.15 -6.30 4.06
CA ALA A 275 0.28 -7.62 4.53
C ALA A 275 -0.78 -8.29 5.41
N TYR A 276 -1.44 -7.53 6.29
CA TYR A 276 -2.54 -8.02 7.11
C TYR A 276 -3.76 -8.41 6.26
N LEU A 277 -4.18 -7.55 5.34
CA LEU A 277 -5.33 -7.84 4.46
C LEU A 277 -5.05 -9.03 3.55
N ASP A 278 -3.81 -9.24 3.10
CA ASP A 278 -3.41 -10.38 2.29
C ASP A 278 -3.54 -11.73 3.02
N GLN A 279 -3.47 -11.73 4.35
CA GLN A 279 -3.73 -12.92 5.16
C GLN A 279 -5.22 -13.30 5.24
N LEU A 280 -6.13 -12.43 4.82
CA LEU A 280 -7.58 -12.61 4.93
C LEU A 280 -8.20 -12.92 3.57
N SER A 281 -9.30 -13.68 3.57
CA SER A 281 -10.12 -13.80 2.37
C SER A 281 -10.95 -12.52 2.14
N PRO A 282 -11.35 -12.21 0.89
CA PRO A 282 -12.23 -11.05 0.60
C PRO A 282 -13.48 -11.06 1.50
N ARG A 283 -14.13 -12.21 1.65
CA ARG A 283 -15.27 -12.38 2.55
C ARG A 283 -14.93 -12.08 4.02
N GLY A 284 -13.74 -12.50 4.47
CA GLY A 284 -13.29 -12.22 5.84
C GLY A 284 -13.09 -10.72 6.08
N ILE A 285 -12.63 -9.97 5.09
CA ILE A 285 -12.49 -8.51 5.15
C ILE A 285 -13.88 -7.84 5.18
N GLN A 286 -14.81 -8.28 4.33
CA GLN A 286 -16.20 -7.78 4.33
C GLN A 286 -16.88 -8.01 5.69
N GLU A 287 -16.73 -9.19 6.29
CA GLU A 287 -17.27 -9.50 7.62
C GLU A 287 -16.69 -8.60 8.73
N LEU A 288 -15.41 -8.14 8.58
CA LEU A 288 -14.82 -7.17 9.50
C LEU A 288 -15.48 -5.80 9.35
N GLN A 289 -15.70 -5.35 8.11
CA GLN A 289 -16.36 -4.07 7.82
C GLN A 289 -17.80 -4.04 8.34
N GLU A 290 -18.58 -5.12 8.09
CA GLU A 290 -19.96 -5.25 8.56
C GLU A 290 -20.05 -5.18 10.10
N LYS A 291 -19.04 -5.68 10.80
CA LYS A 291 -18.93 -5.61 12.27
C LYS A 291 -18.39 -4.27 12.78
N GLY A 292 -18.17 -3.29 11.89
CA GLY A 292 -17.60 -1.99 12.24
C GLY A 292 -16.18 -2.08 12.80
N ARG A 293 -15.44 -3.13 12.47
CA ARG A 293 -14.04 -3.31 12.88
C ARG A 293 -13.13 -2.66 11.85
N ALA A 294 -12.69 -1.47 12.17
CA ALA A 294 -11.71 -0.75 11.38
C ALA A 294 -10.31 -1.37 11.47
N LEU A 295 -9.44 -1.03 10.52
CA LEU A 295 -8.01 -1.30 10.64
C LEU A 295 -7.43 -0.59 11.87
N PRO A 296 -6.43 -1.19 12.55
CA PRO A 296 -5.80 -0.56 13.70
C PRO A 296 -5.03 0.68 13.25
N ARG A 297 -4.91 1.67 14.13
CA ARG A 297 -3.95 2.76 13.93
C ARG A 297 -2.58 2.27 14.39
N LEU A 298 -1.59 2.39 13.49
CA LEU A 298 -0.22 1.92 13.76
C LEU A 298 0.74 3.07 14.10
N ILE A 299 0.40 4.33 13.74
CA ILE A 299 1.27 5.50 13.88
C ILE A 299 0.82 6.40 15.04
N VAL A 300 -0.48 6.71 15.13
CA VAL A 300 -1.00 7.71 16.08
C VAL A 300 -1.28 7.13 17.46
N ASP A 301 -1.23 7.97 18.50
CA ASP A 301 -1.68 7.70 19.88
C ASP A 301 -1.10 6.40 20.50
N GLY A 302 0.23 6.26 20.47
CA GLY A 302 0.90 5.08 21.02
C GLY A 302 0.89 3.87 20.09
N GLY A 303 0.76 4.12 18.78
CA GLY A 303 0.95 3.10 17.76
C GLY A 303 2.34 2.46 17.82
N ASN A 304 2.45 1.28 17.25
CA ASN A 304 3.68 0.49 17.26
C ASN A 304 4.68 0.90 16.17
N ILE A 305 4.33 1.87 15.31
CA ILE A 305 5.22 2.50 14.34
C ILE A 305 5.40 3.96 14.75
N GLN A 306 6.63 4.37 15.05
CA GLN A 306 6.93 5.67 15.66
C GLN A 306 7.87 6.49 14.80
N PHE A 307 7.51 7.75 14.58
CA PHE A 307 8.39 8.76 14.02
C PHE A 307 9.27 9.32 15.14
N ALA A 308 10.51 8.83 15.23
CA ALA A 308 11.47 9.22 16.26
C ALA A 308 12.90 8.89 15.85
N ASP A 309 13.86 9.52 16.50
CA ASP A 309 15.25 9.07 16.48
C ASP A 309 15.43 7.98 17.56
N PHE A 310 15.75 6.76 17.15
CA PHE A 310 15.94 5.63 18.07
C PHE A 310 16.99 5.88 19.15
N PHE A 311 17.98 6.72 18.88
CA PHE A 311 19.04 7.06 19.82
C PHE A 311 18.69 8.27 20.71
N ALA A 312 17.55 8.94 20.48
CA ALA A 312 17.09 10.00 21.36
C ALA A 312 16.65 9.42 22.71
N LYS A 313 16.99 10.13 23.81
CA LYS A 313 16.77 9.64 25.18
C LYS A 313 15.29 9.47 25.57
N ASP A 314 14.35 9.98 24.77
CA ASP A 314 12.92 10.04 25.09
C ASP A 314 12.10 9.02 24.27
N VAL A 315 12.74 8.06 23.60
CA VAL A 315 12.07 6.93 22.92
C VAL A 315 11.83 5.84 23.98
N ALA A 316 10.66 5.86 24.60
CA ALA A 316 10.25 4.87 25.61
C ALA A 316 8.96 4.14 25.16
#